data_e8bd2ff992eb85602e2afa0bd981be3b
#
_entry.id   e8bd2ff992eb85602e2afa0bd981be3b
#
_cell.length_a   1.000
_cell.length_b   1.000
_cell.length_c   1.000
_cell.angle_alpha   90.00
_cell.angle_beta   90.00
_cell.angle_gamma   90.00
#
_symmetry.space_group_name_H-M   'P 1'
#
loop_
_entity.id
_entity.type
_entity.pdbx_description
1 polymer ?
#
loop_
_entity_poly.entity_id
_entity_poly.type
_entity_poly.pdbx_seq_one_letter_code
_entity_poly.pdbx_strand_id
1 'polypeptide(L)'
;CLSGASPRVACGLGTVARIVGTGEPIYARKLLFEEARARIESCWRPFHEALAGLIEENLERFGYCLVLDCHSMPTPFSRLSPRPDIILGDAHGASCRPAWSNFLERQFLGQGFSVRRNDPYAGGFITRHYGRPHEAVQVMQIELARGLYMNERQYTRKPGFEAVQALSLIHI
;
A
#
# COMPACT_ATOMS: atom_id res chain seq x y z
N CYS A 1 10.23 2.30 25.93
CA CYS A 1 11.02 3.42 25.43
C CYS A 1 10.98 3.40 23.90
N LEU A 2 10.25 4.33 23.30
CA LEU A 2 10.14 4.45 21.83
C LEU A 2 11.35 5.24 21.29
N SER A 3 12.51 4.68 21.48
CA SER A 3 13.76 5.24 20.98
C SER A 3 13.95 4.80 19.54
N GLY A 4 13.87 5.74 18.65
CA GLY A 4 14.11 5.57 17.24
C GLY A 4 13.07 6.34 16.43
N ALA A 5 13.13 7.66 16.49
CA ALA A 5 12.31 8.50 15.64
C ALA A 5 12.70 8.29 14.19
N SER A 6 12.01 7.36 13.50
CA SER A 6 12.13 7.31 12.04
C SER A 6 11.76 8.69 11.49
N PRO A 7 12.27 9.10 10.33
CA PRO A 7 11.91 10.37 9.69
C PRO A 7 10.39 10.57 9.61
N ARG A 8 9.61 9.51 9.40
CA ARG A 8 8.14 9.57 9.38
C ARG A 8 7.55 9.97 10.74
N VAL A 9 8.08 9.43 11.84
CA VAL A 9 7.63 9.78 13.19
C VAL A 9 7.97 11.24 13.51
N ALA A 10 9.18 11.68 13.16
CA ALA A 10 9.61 13.07 13.33
C ALA A 10 8.69 14.03 12.57
N CYS A 11 8.26 13.68 11.35
CA CYS A 11 7.32 14.46 10.55
C CYS A 11 5.85 14.31 10.98
N GLY A 12 5.52 13.62 12.08
CA GLY A 12 4.14 13.46 12.53
C GLY A 12 3.36 12.34 11.82
N LEU A 13 4.01 11.50 11.02
CA LEU A 13 3.44 10.39 10.27
C LEU A 13 3.78 9.02 10.90
N GLY A 14 3.75 8.96 12.24
CA GLY A 14 3.96 7.72 13.00
C GLY A 14 2.74 6.78 12.94
N THR A 15 2.71 5.78 13.85
CA THR A 15 1.62 4.79 13.97
C THR A 15 0.24 5.44 14.07
N VAL A 16 0.13 6.54 14.82
CA VAL A 16 -1.04 7.43 14.80
C VAL A 16 -0.61 8.74 14.16
N ALA A 17 -1.02 8.96 12.92
CA ALA A 17 -0.67 10.18 12.19
C ALA A 17 -1.24 11.41 12.90
N ARG A 18 -0.45 12.48 12.98
CA ARG A 18 -0.84 13.75 13.62
C ARG A 18 -1.08 14.87 12.61
N ILE A 19 -0.59 14.71 11.41
CA ILE A 19 -0.73 15.66 10.30
C ILE A 19 -1.22 14.96 9.05
N VAL A 20 -1.86 15.71 8.16
CA VAL A 20 -2.16 15.29 6.78
C VAL A 20 -0.97 15.56 5.85
N GLY A 21 -1.05 15.12 4.60
CA GLY A 21 0.03 15.26 3.61
C GLY A 21 0.44 16.71 3.31
N THR A 22 -0.44 17.68 3.56
CA THR A 22 -0.18 19.13 3.46
C THR A 22 0.52 19.71 4.69
N GLY A 23 0.69 18.92 5.76
CA GLY A 23 1.32 19.36 7.01
C GLY A 23 0.33 19.92 8.06
N GLU A 24 -0.95 20.00 7.73
CA GLU A 24 -1.99 20.48 8.65
C GLU A 24 -2.28 19.46 9.75
N PRO A 25 -2.53 19.91 10.99
CA PRO A 25 -2.82 19.01 12.11
C PRO A 25 -4.18 18.32 11.94
N ILE A 26 -4.23 17.02 12.20
CA ILE A 26 -5.46 16.23 12.19
C ILE A 26 -6.29 16.49 13.47
N TYR A 27 -5.62 16.75 14.57
CA TYR A 27 -6.24 16.90 15.88
C TYR A 27 -6.05 18.31 16.43
N ALA A 28 -7.09 18.87 17.04
CA ALA A 28 -7.04 20.17 17.69
C ALA A 28 -6.09 20.20 18.92
N ARG A 29 -5.76 19.03 19.49
CA ARG A 29 -4.82 18.86 20.60
C ARG A 29 -3.99 17.59 20.45
N LYS A 30 -2.95 17.46 21.25
CA LYS A 30 -2.21 16.19 21.35
C LYS A 30 -3.15 15.12 21.93
N LEU A 31 -3.13 13.94 21.31
CA LEU A 31 -3.84 12.77 21.82
C LEU A 31 -3.16 12.26 23.10
N LEU A 32 -3.96 11.80 24.05
CA LEU A 32 -3.48 11.04 25.17
C LEU A 32 -3.03 9.65 24.71
N PHE A 33 -2.11 9.05 25.46
CA PHE A 33 -1.61 7.71 25.15
C PHE A 33 -2.74 6.66 25.09
N GLU A 34 -3.72 6.77 25.98
CA GLU A 34 -4.87 5.87 26.05
C GLU A 34 -5.80 6.02 24.84
N GLU A 35 -5.98 7.22 24.32
CA GLU A 35 -6.74 7.46 23.10
C GLU A 35 -6.05 6.83 21.88
N ALA A 36 -4.72 6.95 21.82
CA ALA A 36 -3.93 6.31 20.76
C ALA A 36 -3.97 4.78 20.89
N ARG A 37 -3.85 4.24 22.11
CA ARG A 37 -3.97 2.81 22.38
C ARG A 37 -5.34 2.27 22.02
N ALA A 38 -6.41 2.95 22.42
CA ALA A 38 -7.77 2.54 22.09
C ALA A 38 -8.00 2.42 20.57
N ARG A 39 -7.42 3.32 19.77
CA ARG A 39 -7.49 3.24 18.30
C ARG A 39 -6.75 2.02 17.74
N ILE A 40 -5.60 1.68 18.30
CA ILE A 40 -4.86 0.48 17.92
C ILE A 40 -5.68 -0.77 18.24
N GLU A 41 -6.24 -0.86 19.45
CA GLU A 41 -7.02 -2.02 19.89
C GLU A 41 -8.35 -2.16 19.11
N SER A 42 -9.01 -1.06 18.79
CA SER A 42 -10.33 -1.11 18.15
C SER A 42 -10.28 -1.15 16.61
N CYS A 43 -9.18 -0.76 15.98
CA CYS A 43 -9.08 -0.69 14.52
C CYS A 43 -7.94 -1.53 13.98
N TRP A 44 -6.72 -1.28 14.43
CA TRP A 44 -5.53 -1.93 13.87
C TRP A 44 -5.48 -3.43 14.19
N ARG A 45 -5.70 -3.79 15.45
CA ARG A 45 -5.66 -5.20 15.89
C ARG A 45 -6.70 -6.06 15.17
N PRO A 46 -8.02 -5.74 15.20
CA PRO A 46 -9.02 -6.55 14.51
C PRO A 46 -8.78 -6.68 13.01
N PHE A 47 -8.30 -5.61 12.36
CA PHE A 47 -7.92 -5.66 10.93
C PHE A 47 -6.82 -6.69 10.68
N HIS A 48 -5.75 -6.65 11.48
CA HIS A 48 -4.63 -7.56 11.30
C HIS A 48 -4.95 -9.00 11.70
N GLU A 49 -5.80 -9.21 12.71
CA GLU A 49 -6.32 -10.54 13.06
C GLU A 49 -7.15 -11.13 11.91
N ALA A 50 -8.05 -10.35 11.32
CA ALA A 50 -8.83 -10.78 10.16
C ALA A 50 -7.94 -11.08 8.94
N LEU A 51 -6.97 -10.22 8.64
CA LEU A 51 -6.05 -10.45 7.52
C LEU A 51 -5.19 -11.71 7.73
N ALA A 52 -4.68 -11.92 8.94
CA ALA A 52 -3.94 -13.13 9.28
C ALA A 52 -4.82 -14.39 9.10
N GLY A 53 -6.05 -14.36 9.61
CA GLY A 53 -7.00 -15.47 9.44
C GLY A 53 -7.31 -15.79 7.99
N LEU A 54 -7.50 -14.78 7.13
CA LEU A 54 -7.70 -14.97 5.70
C LEU A 54 -6.46 -15.56 4.99
N ILE A 55 -5.26 -15.18 5.41
CA ILE A 55 -4.03 -15.76 4.87
C ILE A 55 -3.93 -17.24 5.22
N GLU A 56 -4.15 -17.58 6.48
CA GLU A 56 -4.10 -18.99 6.95
C GLU A 56 -5.20 -19.84 6.29
N GLU A 57 -6.43 -19.34 6.18
CA GLU A 57 -7.50 -20.03 5.46
C GLU A 57 -7.14 -20.32 3.99
N ASN A 58 -6.50 -19.36 3.30
CA ASN A 58 -6.05 -19.57 1.92
C ASN A 58 -4.92 -20.61 1.84
N LEU A 59 -3.98 -20.59 2.80
CA LEU A 59 -2.92 -21.60 2.86
C LEU A 59 -3.49 -23.01 3.10
N GLU A 60 -4.41 -23.15 4.04
CA GLU A 60 -5.06 -24.44 4.32
C GLU A 60 -5.86 -24.96 3.11
N ARG A 61 -6.57 -24.08 2.43
CA ARG A 61 -7.46 -24.42 1.33
C ARG A 61 -6.75 -24.67 0.01
N PHE A 62 -5.74 -23.87 -0.31
CA PHE A 62 -5.11 -23.82 -1.63
C PHE A 62 -3.61 -24.14 -1.60
N GLY A 63 -2.99 -24.22 -0.44
CA GLY A 63 -1.55 -24.43 -0.29
C GLY A 63 -0.71 -23.18 -0.61
N TYR A 64 -1.33 -22.05 -0.92
CA TYR A 64 -0.66 -20.77 -1.16
C TYR A 64 -1.59 -19.59 -0.93
N CYS A 65 -1.02 -18.41 -0.71
CA CYS A 65 -1.75 -17.16 -0.62
C CYS A 65 -1.03 -16.05 -1.39
N LEU A 66 -1.76 -15.26 -2.17
CA LEU A 66 -1.29 -14.02 -2.78
C LEU A 66 -2.11 -12.85 -2.24
N VAL A 67 -1.48 -11.99 -1.47
CA VAL A 67 -2.08 -10.74 -0.96
C VAL A 67 -1.69 -9.59 -1.88
N LEU A 68 -2.69 -8.90 -2.41
CA LEU A 68 -2.53 -7.64 -3.14
C LEU A 68 -2.95 -6.48 -2.22
N ASP A 69 -1.96 -5.73 -1.73
CA ASP A 69 -2.15 -4.57 -0.84
C ASP A 69 -2.31 -3.31 -1.70
N CYS A 70 -3.56 -2.95 -1.99
CA CYS A 70 -3.89 -1.89 -2.94
C CYS A 70 -3.89 -0.51 -2.28
N HIS A 71 -2.98 0.34 -2.70
CA HIS A 71 -2.79 1.71 -2.26
C HIS A 71 -2.95 2.72 -3.40
N SER A 72 -3.05 3.98 -3.03
CA SER A 72 -2.95 5.08 -3.97
C SER A 72 -1.93 6.12 -3.50
N MET A 73 -1.10 6.57 -4.41
CA MET A 73 -0.10 7.60 -4.16
C MET A 73 -0.51 8.95 -4.79
N PRO A 74 -0.08 10.09 -4.21
CA PRO A 74 -0.16 11.36 -4.91
C PRO A 74 0.55 11.26 -6.26
N THR A 75 0.01 11.90 -7.29
CA THR A 75 0.73 11.99 -8.57
C THR A 75 2.06 12.68 -8.31
N PRO A 76 3.20 12.01 -8.56
CA PRO A 76 4.49 12.55 -8.16
C PRO A 76 4.72 13.91 -8.82
N PHE A 77 4.95 14.94 -8.01
CA PHE A 77 5.51 16.21 -8.48
C PHE A 77 7.00 16.08 -8.83
N SER A 78 7.44 14.86 -9.06
CA SER A 78 8.81 14.48 -9.24
C SER A 78 9.40 15.06 -10.52
N ARG A 79 10.61 15.57 -10.42
CA ARG A 79 11.48 15.90 -11.55
C ARG A 79 11.96 14.66 -12.30
N LEU A 80 11.62 13.46 -11.81
CA LEU A 80 11.91 12.19 -12.45
C LEU A 80 10.90 11.96 -13.58
N SER A 81 11.35 12.00 -14.79
CA SER A 81 10.61 11.62 -15.99
C SER A 81 11.14 10.26 -16.47
N PRO A 82 10.28 9.32 -16.87
CA PRO A 82 8.82 9.36 -16.86
C PRO A 82 8.25 9.03 -15.46
N ARG A 83 7.07 9.60 -15.17
CA ARG A 83 6.34 9.35 -13.91
C ARG A 83 5.66 7.98 -14.01
N PRO A 84 5.84 7.08 -13.05
CA PRO A 84 5.14 5.80 -13.09
C PRO A 84 3.65 5.99 -12.77
N ASP A 85 2.80 5.29 -13.50
CA ASP A 85 1.38 5.17 -13.21
C ASP A 85 1.16 4.23 -12.03
N ILE A 86 1.97 3.18 -11.97
CA ILE A 86 1.88 2.11 -10.97
C ILE A 86 3.26 1.84 -10.39
N ILE A 87 3.31 1.64 -9.07
CA ILE A 87 4.51 1.12 -8.40
C ILE A 87 4.17 -0.20 -7.74
N LEU A 88 4.98 -1.21 -8.00
CA LEU A 88 4.91 -2.52 -7.39
C LEU A 88 5.98 -2.61 -6.29
N GLY A 89 5.54 -2.80 -5.05
CA GLY A 89 6.40 -2.93 -3.89
C GLY A 89 6.43 -4.38 -3.39
N ASP A 90 7.54 -5.07 -3.58
CA ASP A 90 7.75 -6.45 -3.13
C ASP A 90 8.88 -6.58 -2.08
N ALA A 91 9.18 -5.47 -1.39
CA ALA A 91 10.28 -5.35 -0.43
C ALA A 91 11.63 -5.82 -1.03
N HIS A 92 11.89 -5.45 -2.28
CA HIS A 92 13.07 -5.86 -3.05
C HIS A 92 13.19 -7.39 -3.21
N GLY A 93 12.06 -8.08 -3.42
CA GLY A 93 11.97 -9.52 -3.58
C GLY A 93 11.83 -10.30 -2.26
N ALA A 94 11.82 -9.61 -1.11
CA ALA A 94 11.70 -10.28 0.19
C ALA A 94 10.28 -10.75 0.51
N SER A 95 9.24 -10.12 -0.06
CA SER A 95 7.83 -10.43 0.23
C SER A 95 7.09 -11.15 -0.89
N CYS A 96 7.66 -11.21 -2.09
CA CYS A 96 7.03 -11.81 -3.25
C CYS A 96 8.09 -12.43 -4.17
N ARG A 97 7.81 -13.64 -4.71
CA ARG A 97 8.71 -14.29 -5.65
C ARG A 97 8.76 -13.52 -6.98
N PRO A 98 9.92 -13.50 -7.66
CA PRO A 98 10.09 -12.80 -8.94
C PRO A 98 9.06 -13.19 -10.01
N ALA A 99 8.60 -14.44 -10.01
CA ALA A 99 7.58 -14.91 -10.96
C ALA A 99 6.28 -14.12 -10.86
N TRP A 100 5.80 -13.82 -9.64
CA TRP A 100 4.61 -13.03 -9.41
C TRP A 100 4.82 -11.54 -9.69
N SER A 101 5.97 -11.00 -9.27
CA SER A 101 6.32 -9.60 -9.56
C SER A 101 6.39 -9.37 -11.09
N ASN A 102 7.01 -10.30 -11.82
CA ASN A 102 7.09 -10.24 -13.29
C ASN A 102 5.71 -10.41 -13.96
N PHE A 103 4.86 -11.27 -13.40
CA PHE A 103 3.51 -11.48 -13.92
C PHE A 103 2.69 -10.20 -13.78
N LEU A 104 2.60 -9.63 -12.59
CA LEU A 104 1.84 -8.40 -12.32
C LEU A 104 2.35 -7.23 -13.16
N GLU A 105 3.66 -7.05 -13.25
CA GLU A 105 4.24 -5.99 -14.09
C GLU A 105 3.83 -6.14 -15.56
N ARG A 106 3.90 -7.34 -16.12
CA ARG A 106 3.46 -7.58 -17.50
C ARG A 106 1.97 -7.31 -17.71
N GLN A 107 1.12 -7.67 -16.73
CA GLN A 107 -0.31 -7.38 -16.82
C GLN A 107 -0.58 -5.88 -16.91
N PHE A 108 0.04 -5.08 -16.07
CA PHE A 108 -0.14 -3.63 -16.10
C PHE A 108 0.49 -2.97 -17.35
N LEU A 109 1.68 -3.37 -17.74
CA LEU A 109 2.32 -2.91 -18.98
C LEU A 109 1.46 -3.26 -20.21
N GLY A 110 0.89 -4.46 -20.27
CA GLY A 110 0.01 -4.91 -21.36
C GLY A 110 -1.27 -4.10 -21.48
N GLN A 111 -1.69 -3.41 -20.43
CA GLN A 111 -2.82 -2.48 -20.43
C GLN A 111 -2.42 -1.02 -20.66
N GLY A 112 -1.15 -0.76 -20.98
CA GLY A 112 -0.65 0.56 -21.34
C GLY A 112 -0.20 1.43 -20.16
N PHE A 113 -0.14 0.89 -18.93
CA PHE A 113 0.36 1.63 -17.77
C PHE A 113 1.87 1.56 -17.69
N SER A 114 2.49 2.66 -17.27
CA SER A 114 3.90 2.66 -16.90
C SER A 114 4.09 2.10 -15.50
N VAL A 115 5.01 1.16 -15.33
CA VAL A 115 5.25 0.45 -14.07
C VAL A 115 6.68 0.67 -13.60
N ARG A 116 6.85 0.83 -12.28
CA ARG A 116 8.15 0.83 -11.62
C ARG A 116 8.12 -0.11 -10.41
N ARG A 117 9.27 -0.68 -10.05
CA ARG A 117 9.38 -1.54 -8.86
C ARG A 117 10.14 -0.85 -7.75
N ASN A 118 9.60 -0.95 -6.54
CA ASN A 118 10.25 -0.58 -5.28
C ASN A 118 10.75 0.88 -5.16
N ASP A 119 10.43 1.74 -6.11
CA ASP A 119 10.91 3.12 -6.13
C ASP A 119 9.77 4.10 -6.45
N PRO A 120 9.40 4.99 -5.53
CA PRO A 120 9.95 5.17 -4.17
C PRO A 120 9.28 4.27 -3.10
N TYR A 121 8.31 3.43 -3.44
CA TYR A 121 7.53 2.62 -2.50
C TYR A 121 7.85 1.13 -2.66
N ALA A 122 8.68 0.61 -1.75
CA ALA A 122 9.07 -0.79 -1.77
C ALA A 122 8.14 -1.72 -0.97
N GLY A 123 7.10 -1.19 -0.37
CA GLY A 123 6.17 -1.92 0.49
C GLY A 123 6.16 -1.44 1.93
N GLY A 124 4.96 -1.44 2.53
CA GLY A 124 4.68 -1.01 3.90
C GLY A 124 4.81 -2.13 4.94
N PHE A 125 4.01 -1.99 6.00
CA PHE A 125 3.98 -2.97 7.09
C PHE A 125 3.42 -4.31 6.61
N ILE A 126 2.28 -4.31 5.92
CA ILE A 126 1.61 -5.53 5.41
C ILE A 126 2.58 -6.34 4.56
N THR A 127 3.25 -5.68 3.60
CA THR A 127 4.22 -6.32 2.71
C THR A 127 5.32 -7.05 3.47
N ARG A 128 5.93 -6.38 4.45
CA ARG A 128 7.07 -6.92 5.20
C ARG A 128 6.68 -7.90 6.29
N HIS A 129 5.51 -7.71 6.90
CA HIS A 129 5.06 -8.53 8.02
C HIS A 129 4.49 -9.86 7.58
N TYR A 130 3.68 -9.85 6.51
CA TYR A 130 2.99 -11.05 6.03
C TYR A 130 3.70 -11.75 4.89
N GLY A 131 4.58 -11.08 4.14
CA GLY A 131 5.33 -11.67 3.04
C GLY A 131 6.31 -12.74 3.52
N ARG A 132 6.02 -13.99 3.20
CA ARG A 132 6.81 -15.19 3.52
C ARG A 132 6.86 -16.11 2.31
N PRO A 133 7.58 -15.71 1.22
CA PRO A 133 7.52 -16.45 -0.07
C PRO A 133 7.94 -17.92 0.01
N HIS A 134 8.81 -18.27 0.97
CA HIS A 134 9.22 -19.66 1.22
C HIS A 134 8.14 -20.47 1.96
N GLU A 135 7.20 -19.84 2.61
CA GLU A 135 6.00 -20.44 3.23
C GLU A 135 4.76 -20.28 2.34
N ALA A 136 4.95 -20.06 1.05
CA ALA A 136 3.91 -19.87 0.04
C ALA A 136 2.98 -18.64 0.26
N VAL A 137 3.37 -17.68 1.09
CA VAL A 137 2.66 -16.39 1.24
C VAL A 137 3.38 -15.32 0.46
N GLN A 138 2.75 -14.85 -0.61
CA GLN A 138 3.24 -13.77 -1.46
C GLN A 138 2.50 -12.48 -1.10
N VAL A 139 3.21 -11.37 -0.93
CA VAL A 139 2.57 -10.07 -0.71
C VAL A 139 3.16 -9.04 -1.66
N MET A 140 2.28 -8.38 -2.40
CA MET A 140 2.63 -7.29 -3.32
C MET A 140 1.85 -6.04 -2.95
N GLN A 141 2.53 -4.94 -2.66
CA GLN A 141 1.91 -3.63 -2.58
C GLN A 141 1.78 -3.02 -3.98
N ILE A 142 0.62 -2.48 -4.29
CA ILE A 142 0.34 -1.83 -5.57
C ILE A 142 -0.05 -0.38 -5.29
N GLU A 143 0.78 0.55 -5.75
CA GLU A 143 0.51 1.99 -5.63
C GLU A 143 0.03 2.56 -6.95
N LEU A 144 -1.20 3.06 -6.99
CA LEU A 144 -1.79 3.72 -8.16
C LEU A 144 -1.64 5.23 -8.06
N ALA A 145 -1.11 5.89 -9.10
CA ALA A 145 -1.07 7.34 -9.16
C ALA A 145 -2.49 7.92 -9.23
N ARG A 146 -2.87 8.75 -8.26
CA ARG A 146 -4.23 9.32 -8.15
C ARG A 146 -4.64 10.13 -9.39
N GLY A 147 -3.68 10.79 -10.04
CA GLY A 147 -3.94 11.54 -11.25
C GLY A 147 -4.47 10.74 -12.43
N LEU A 148 -4.39 9.40 -12.39
CA LEU A 148 -4.99 8.51 -13.37
C LEU A 148 -6.53 8.59 -13.35
N TYR A 149 -7.12 8.67 -12.16
CA TYR A 149 -8.56 8.51 -11.96
C TYR A 149 -9.25 9.68 -11.27
N MET A 150 -8.50 10.63 -10.68
CA MET A 150 -9.08 11.77 -9.97
C MET A 150 -8.29 13.07 -10.17
N ASN A 151 -9.00 14.18 -10.03
CA ASN A 151 -8.40 15.48 -9.82
C ASN A 151 -8.07 15.62 -8.32
N GLU A 152 -6.79 15.63 -7.99
CA GLU A 152 -6.31 15.62 -6.59
C GLU A 152 -6.56 16.92 -5.83
N ARG A 153 -6.84 18.02 -6.53
CA ARG A 153 -7.18 19.31 -5.89
C ARG A 153 -8.65 19.45 -5.58
N GLN A 154 -9.50 18.91 -6.46
CA GLN A 154 -10.96 19.03 -6.38
C GLN A 154 -11.64 17.79 -5.85
N TYR A 155 -10.89 16.69 -5.69
CA TYR A 155 -11.40 15.37 -5.29
C TYR A 155 -12.54 14.86 -6.16
N THR A 156 -12.49 15.18 -7.47
CA THR A 156 -13.48 14.76 -8.47
C THR A 156 -12.93 13.67 -9.39
N ARG A 157 -13.80 12.81 -9.90
CA ARG A 157 -13.41 11.76 -10.86
C ARG A 157 -12.94 12.37 -12.17
N LYS A 158 -12.01 11.67 -12.84
CA LYS A 158 -11.55 11.94 -14.20
C LYS A 158 -12.07 10.86 -15.16
N PRO A 159 -12.02 11.08 -16.50
CA PRO A 159 -12.40 10.06 -17.48
C PRO A 159 -11.64 8.74 -17.37
N GLY A 160 -10.42 8.74 -16.82
CA GLY A 160 -9.65 7.51 -16.57
C GLY A 160 -10.15 6.66 -15.40
N PHE A 161 -11.18 7.10 -14.67
CA PHE A 161 -11.69 6.37 -13.51
C PHE A 161 -12.19 4.96 -13.88
N GLU A 162 -12.98 4.85 -14.97
CA GLU A 162 -13.52 3.57 -15.43
C GLU A 162 -12.39 2.61 -15.87
N ALA A 163 -11.35 3.12 -16.51
CA ALA A 163 -10.21 2.29 -16.91
C ALA A 163 -9.46 1.73 -15.71
N VAL A 164 -9.27 2.54 -14.65
CA VAL A 164 -8.64 2.08 -13.40
C VAL A 164 -9.57 1.14 -12.63
N GLN A 165 -10.88 1.39 -12.63
CA GLN A 165 -11.86 0.50 -12.04
C GLN A 165 -11.86 -0.87 -12.73
N ALA A 166 -11.77 -0.90 -14.05
CA ALA A 166 -11.69 -2.14 -14.83
C ALA A 166 -10.45 -2.96 -14.48
N LEU A 167 -9.32 -2.33 -14.13
CA LEU A 167 -8.13 -3.01 -13.64
C LEU A 167 -8.41 -3.85 -12.38
N SER A 168 -9.18 -3.33 -11.45
CA SER A 168 -9.50 -4.01 -10.20
C SER A 168 -10.52 -5.14 -10.36
N LEU A 169 -11.29 -5.12 -11.45
CA LEU A 169 -12.28 -6.15 -11.79
C LEU A 169 -11.71 -7.25 -12.69
N ILE A 170 -10.51 -7.05 -13.23
CA ILE A 170 -9.88 -8.03 -14.08
C ILE A 170 -9.28 -9.08 -13.15
N HIS A 171 -10.01 -10.14 -12.94
CA HIS A 171 -9.42 -11.41 -12.53
C HIS A 171 -9.50 -11.83 -11.06
N ILE A 172 -10.62 -11.54 -10.44
CA ILE A 172 -11.03 -12.34 -9.28
C ILE A 172 -12.11 -13.32 -9.73
#